data_826f8e129afc5ef9e0903c0d244f581d
#
_entry.id   826f8e129afc5ef9e0903c0d244f581d
#
_cell.length_a   1.000
_cell.length_b   1.000
_cell.length_c   1.000
_cell.angle_alpha   90.00
_cell.angle_beta   90.00
_cell.angle_gamma   90.00
#
_symmetry.space_group_name_H-M   'P 1'
#
loop_
_entity.id
_entity.type
_entity.pdbx_description
1 polymer ?
#
loop_
_entity_poly.entity_id
_entity_poly.type
_entity_poly.pdbx_seq_one_letter_code
_entity_poly.pdbx_strand_id
1 'polypeptide(L)'
;MLLKNQWVNEEIKKEIKNYLETNDNEDTTSQNLWDAAKAVLRGKFIAIQAFLKKEERSQIDNLTLHLNELEKEEQRSPKVSRRKEIVKIKEEINKIETQKTIEKINKTKSWFFEKVNKIDKPLARLTKKRRERTQITKIINEKGEITTDTAEIQKKNQNKKWKRKVTTDTTEMQKTMREYYEQLYANKFDNLEEKDNFLESYRLPKLNQEEIDQLNRPITRNENEYVIKTLPTNKSPGPDDFTGEFYQTNKEELTPTLLQLFQKVEEEGILPKTF
;
A
#
# COMPACT_ATOMS: atom_id res chain seq x y z
N MET A 1 -9.96 12.85 5.00
CA MET A 1 -9.81 11.43 5.40
C MET A 1 -11.15 10.96 5.96
N LEU A 2 -11.77 9.97 5.33
CA LEU A 2 -13.12 9.48 5.69
C LEU A 2 -13.22 9.00 7.14
N LEU A 3 -12.20 8.27 7.63
CA LEU A 3 -12.15 7.73 9.00
C LEU A 3 -12.04 8.78 10.12
N LYS A 4 -11.92 10.07 9.80
CA LYS A 4 -12.01 11.14 10.81
C LYS A 4 -13.44 11.60 11.08
N ASN A 5 -14.38 11.17 10.26
CA ASN A 5 -15.79 11.52 10.41
C ASN A 5 -16.48 10.43 11.25
N GLN A 6 -17.02 10.79 12.40
CA GLN A 6 -17.66 9.87 13.33
C GLN A 6 -18.85 9.15 12.69
N TRP A 7 -19.69 9.87 11.95
CA TRP A 7 -20.84 9.28 11.25
C TRP A 7 -20.39 8.19 10.25
N VAL A 8 -19.27 8.44 9.50
CA VAL A 8 -18.70 7.44 8.58
C VAL A 8 -18.25 6.20 9.34
N ASN A 9 -17.59 6.39 10.48
CA ASN A 9 -17.09 5.26 11.27
C ASN A 9 -18.26 4.41 11.80
N GLU A 10 -19.32 5.04 12.31
CA GLU A 10 -20.51 4.33 12.79
C GLU A 10 -21.22 3.57 11.66
N GLU A 11 -21.33 4.18 10.48
CA GLU A 11 -21.95 3.55 9.32
C GLU A 11 -21.12 2.35 8.82
N ILE A 12 -19.77 2.45 8.83
CA ILE A 12 -18.89 1.34 8.45
C ILE A 12 -18.93 0.22 9.49
N LYS A 13 -18.91 0.54 10.78
CA LYS A 13 -19.05 -0.47 11.85
C LYS A 13 -20.36 -1.24 11.73
N LYS A 14 -21.45 -0.53 11.51
CA LYS A 14 -22.77 -1.15 11.28
C LYS A 14 -22.75 -2.08 10.07
N GLU A 15 -22.14 -1.66 8.97
CA GLU A 15 -22.03 -2.47 7.77
C GLU A 15 -21.20 -3.74 8.00
N ILE A 16 -20.04 -3.61 8.68
CA ILE A 16 -19.19 -4.75 9.06
C ILE A 16 -20.01 -5.75 9.87
N LYS A 17 -20.65 -5.28 10.92
CA LYS A 17 -21.45 -6.13 11.81
C LYS A 17 -22.57 -6.83 11.06
N ASN A 18 -23.39 -6.09 10.30
CA ASN A 18 -24.48 -6.66 9.53
C ASN A 18 -23.99 -7.69 8.51
N TYR A 19 -22.90 -7.38 7.81
CA TYR A 19 -22.35 -8.28 6.81
C TYR A 19 -21.85 -9.59 7.42
N LEU A 20 -21.07 -9.50 8.49
CA LEU A 20 -20.54 -10.67 9.18
C LEU A 20 -21.64 -11.52 9.80
N GLU A 21 -22.59 -10.92 10.51
CA GLU A 21 -23.72 -11.64 11.12
C GLU A 21 -24.61 -12.34 10.08
N THR A 22 -24.75 -11.77 8.88
CA THR A 22 -25.61 -12.34 7.84
C THR A 22 -24.93 -13.46 7.05
N ASN A 23 -23.61 -13.40 6.87
CA ASN A 23 -22.89 -14.29 5.96
C ASN A 23 -21.99 -15.30 6.68
N ASP A 24 -21.90 -15.24 8.00
CA ASP A 24 -21.18 -16.25 8.81
C ASP A 24 -22.09 -17.48 8.96
N ASN A 25 -21.90 -18.44 8.06
CA ASN A 25 -22.63 -19.70 8.04
C ASN A 25 -21.66 -20.88 7.84
N GLU A 26 -22.13 -22.10 8.11
CA GLU A 26 -21.31 -23.32 8.05
C GLU A 26 -20.71 -23.61 6.66
N ASP A 27 -21.34 -23.12 5.59
CA ASP A 27 -20.89 -23.32 4.21
C ASP A 27 -19.83 -22.31 3.76
N THR A 28 -19.62 -21.23 4.52
CA THR A 28 -18.72 -20.13 4.14
C THR A 28 -17.39 -20.25 4.87
N THR A 29 -16.29 -20.40 4.11
CA THR A 29 -14.95 -20.38 4.72
C THR A 29 -14.61 -18.99 5.23
N SER A 30 -13.91 -18.89 6.37
CA SER A 30 -13.49 -17.61 6.98
C SER A 30 -12.69 -16.74 5.99
N GLN A 31 -11.94 -17.36 5.07
CA GLN A 31 -11.21 -16.67 4.01
C GLN A 31 -12.18 -16.04 2.98
N ASN A 32 -13.14 -16.80 2.48
CA ASN A 32 -14.11 -16.29 1.51
C ASN A 32 -14.98 -15.19 2.14
N LEU A 33 -15.40 -15.39 3.39
CA LEU A 33 -16.14 -14.39 4.16
C LEU A 33 -15.35 -13.07 4.25
N TRP A 34 -14.07 -13.14 4.60
CA TRP A 34 -13.21 -11.97 4.70
C TRP A 34 -12.97 -11.29 3.35
N ASP A 35 -12.69 -12.06 2.29
CA ASP A 35 -12.46 -11.51 0.95
C ASP A 35 -13.70 -10.82 0.37
N ALA A 36 -14.87 -11.41 0.58
CA ALA A 36 -16.13 -10.81 0.19
C ALA A 36 -16.46 -9.57 1.05
N ALA A 37 -16.21 -9.61 2.37
CA ALA A 37 -16.35 -8.46 3.24
C ALA A 37 -15.50 -7.27 2.77
N LYS A 38 -14.24 -7.51 2.40
CA LYS A 38 -13.36 -6.46 1.83
C LYS A 38 -13.98 -5.81 0.59
N ALA A 39 -14.56 -6.60 -0.31
CA ALA A 39 -15.20 -6.09 -1.53
C ALA A 39 -16.43 -5.23 -1.21
N VAL A 40 -17.29 -5.70 -0.31
CA VAL A 40 -18.50 -4.97 0.14
C VAL A 40 -18.12 -3.66 0.81
N LEU A 41 -17.18 -3.69 1.75
CA LEU A 41 -16.70 -2.50 2.46
C LEU A 41 -16.06 -1.48 1.52
N ARG A 42 -15.29 -1.93 0.52
CA ARG A 42 -14.75 -1.05 -0.52
C ARG A 42 -15.88 -0.35 -1.29
N GLY A 43 -16.91 -1.08 -1.69
CA GLY A 43 -18.11 -0.53 -2.32
C GLY A 43 -18.80 0.52 -1.44
N LYS A 44 -18.96 0.21 -0.15
CA LYS A 44 -19.57 1.12 0.83
C LYS A 44 -18.75 2.41 1.00
N PHE A 45 -17.43 2.33 1.12
CA PHE A 45 -16.56 3.51 1.18
C PHE A 45 -16.67 4.40 -0.07
N ILE A 46 -16.76 3.79 -1.25
CA ILE A 46 -16.96 4.53 -2.51
C ILE A 46 -18.32 5.26 -2.49
N ALA A 47 -19.38 4.59 -2.07
CA ALA A 47 -20.72 5.16 -1.98
C ALA A 47 -20.78 6.33 -0.97
N ILE A 48 -20.22 6.14 0.22
CA ILE A 48 -20.12 7.19 1.26
C ILE A 48 -19.32 8.39 0.73
N GLN A 49 -18.20 8.16 0.06
CA GLN A 49 -17.40 9.26 -0.50
C GLN A 49 -18.17 10.04 -1.58
N ALA A 50 -18.92 9.34 -2.42
CA ALA A 50 -19.76 9.96 -3.44
C ALA A 50 -20.88 10.80 -2.81
N PHE A 51 -21.53 10.28 -1.79
CA PHE A 51 -22.57 10.98 -1.02
C PHE A 51 -22.02 12.25 -0.39
N LEU A 52 -20.93 12.16 0.38
CA LEU A 52 -20.32 13.34 1.03
C LEU A 52 -19.88 14.41 0.03
N LYS A 53 -19.35 14.02 -1.12
CA LYS A 53 -19.02 14.98 -2.19
C LYS A 53 -20.24 15.67 -2.81
N LYS A 54 -21.35 14.94 -2.91
CA LYS A 54 -22.61 15.49 -3.43
C LYS A 54 -23.20 16.49 -2.43
N GLU A 55 -23.23 16.12 -1.15
CA GLU A 55 -23.68 16.99 -0.05
C GLU A 55 -22.88 18.30 0.00
N GLU A 56 -21.55 18.19 -0.01
CA GLU A 56 -20.65 19.34 0.02
C GLU A 56 -20.88 20.27 -1.19
N ARG A 57 -21.09 19.70 -2.38
CA ARG A 57 -21.39 20.49 -3.57
C ARG A 57 -22.73 21.20 -3.44
N SER A 58 -23.77 20.48 -3.00
CA SER A 58 -25.09 21.06 -2.76
C SER A 58 -25.05 22.21 -1.75
N GLN A 59 -24.27 22.06 -0.68
CA GLN A 59 -24.07 23.09 0.33
C GLN A 59 -23.45 24.37 -0.27
N ILE A 60 -22.41 24.23 -1.10
CA ILE A 60 -21.76 25.36 -1.78
C ILE A 60 -22.74 26.05 -2.74
N ASP A 61 -23.47 25.25 -3.52
CA ASP A 61 -24.44 25.81 -4.50
C ASP A 61 -25.54 26.61 -3.77
N ASN A 62 -26.07 26.10 -2.66
CA ASN A 62 -27.07 26.78 -1.85
C ASN A 62 -26.52 28.06 -1.22
N LEU A 63 -25.31 28.02 -0.64
CA LEU A 63 -24.66 29.21 -0.09
C LEU A 63 -24.40 30.27 -1.16
N THR A 64 -24.00 29.84 -2.37
CA THR A 64 -23.76 30.75 -3.50
C THR A 64 -25.04 31.38 -4.00
N LEU A 65 -26.13 30.63 -4.10
CA LEU A 65 -27.45 31.19 -4.44
C LEU A 65 -27.89 32.25 -3.42
N HIS A 66 -27.83 31.91 -2.13
CA HIS A 66 -28.20 32.81 -1.05
C HIS A 66 -27.32 34.08 -1.05
N LEU A 67 -26.01 33.93 -1.27
CA LEU A 67 -25.11 35.08 -1.40
C LEU A 67 -25.52 36.01 -2.54
N ASN A 68 -25.82 35.47 -3.72
CA ASN A 68 -26.24 36.25 -4.89
C ASN A 68 -27.55 36.98 -4.65
N GLU A 69 -28.50 36.40 -3.92
CA GLU A 69 -29.76 37.07 -3.54
C GLU A 69 -29.51 38.24 -2.58
N LEU A 70 -28.71 38.00 -1.53
CA LEU A 70 -28.36 39.05 -0.58
C LEU A 70 -27.57 40.19 -1.22
N GLU A 71 -26.66 39.93 -2.16
CA GLU A 71 -25.92 40.94 -2.87
C GLU A 71 -26.84 41.80 -3.78
N LYS A 72 -27.78 41.17 -4.47
CA LYS A 72 -28.80 41.91 -5.28
C LYS A 72 -29.68 42.79 -4.40
N GLU A 73 -30.11 42.30 -3.25
CA GLU A 73 -30.91 43.10 -2.30
C GLU A 73 -30.08 44.21 -1.66
N GLU A 74 -28.81 43.98 -1.36
CA GLU A 74 -27.93 45.03 -0.81
C GLU A 74 -27.71 46.15 -1.82
N GLN A 75 -27.62 45.84 -3.13
CA GLN A 75 -27.56 46.85 -4.20
C GLN A 75 -28.83 47.71 -4.28
N ARG A 76 -30.02 47.12 -4.03
CA ARG A 76 -31.31 47.84 -4.08
C ARG A 76 -31.55 48.67 -2.83
N SER A 77 -31.21 48.13 -1.66
CA SER A 77 -31.50 48.76 -0.36
C SER A 77 -30.40 48.41 0.65
N PRO A 78 -29.33 49.22 0.74
CA PRO A 78 -28.21 48.96 1.63
C PRO A 78 -28.60 48.88 3.10
N LYS A 79 -28.22 47.76 3.79
CA LYS A 79 -28.45 47.57 5.23
C LYS A 79 -27.21 46.98 5.90
N VAL A 80 -26.83 47.52 7.07
CA VAL A 80 -25.64 47.06 7.81
C VAL A 80 -25.75 45.57 8.23
N SER A 81 -26.95 45.13 8.61
CA SER A 81 -27.19 43.72 8.98
C SER A 81 -26.94 42.76 7.82
N ARG A 82 -27.38 43.12 6.61
CA ARG A 82 -27.19 42.32 5.40
C ARG A 82 -25.71 42.22 5.00
N ARG A 83 -24.95 43.32 5.11
CA ARG A 83 -23.50 43.31 4.88
C ARG A 83 -22.78 42.33 5.81
N LYS A 84 -23.17 42.26 7.09
CA LYS A 84 -22.61 41.29 8.04
C LYS A 84 -22.94 39.85 7.67
N GLU A 85 -24.13 39.60 7.15
CA GLU A 85 -24.57 38.30 6.68
C GLU A 85 -23.80 37.85 5.41
N ILE A 86 -23.64 38.74 4.44
CA ILE A 86 -22.82 38.53 3.25
C ILE A 86 -21.39 38.16 3.62
N VAL A 87 -20.78 38.83 4.58
CA VAL A 87 -19.42 38.53 5.05
C VAL A 87 -19.37 37.11 5.66
N LYS A 88 -20.34 36.75 6.50
CA LYS A 88 -20.41 35.42 7.10
C LYS A 88 -20.52 34.30 6.07
N ILE A 89 -21.39 34.47 5.06
CA ILE A 89 -21.55 33.45 4.00
C ILE A 89 -20.27 33.34 3.16
N LYS A 90 -19.62 34.48 2.84
CA LYS A 90 -18.32 34.45 2.14
C LYS A 90 -17.23 33.74 2.94
N GLU A 91 -17.20 33.93 4.26
CA GLU A 91 -16.28 33.24 5.14
C GLU A 91 -16.55 31.72 5.16
N GLU A 92 -17.83 31.32 5.18
CA GLU A 92 -18.22 29.92 5.16
C GLU A 92 -17.83 29.22 3.85
N ILE A 93 -18.13 29.86 2.71
CA ILE A 93 -17.69 29.36 1.38
C ILE A 93 -16.17 29.24 1.33
N ASN A 94 -15.45 30.27 1.75
CA ASN A 94 -13.99 30.30 1.77
C ASN A 94 -13.42 29.18 2.65
N LYS A 95 -14.03 28.88 3.78
CA LYS A 95 -13.62 27.78 4.67
C LYS A 95 -13.72 26.42 3.96
N ILE A 96 -14.83 26.16 3.27
CA ILE A 96 -15.04 24.92 2.51
C ILE A 96 -14.04 24.81 1.35
N GLU A 97 -13.83 25.88 0.59
CA GLU A 97 -12.87 25.90 -0.53
C GLU A 97 -11.42 25.73 -0.05
N THR A 98 -11.06 26.36 1.06
CA THR A 98 -9.74 26.19 1.69
C THR A 98 -9.52 24.73 2.08
N GLN A 99 -10.51 24.09 2.70
CA GLN A 99 -10.44 22.68 3.07
C GLN A 99 -10.24 21.79 1.83
N LYS A 100 -10.99 22.04 0.76
CA LYS A 100 -10.81 21.34 -0.53
C LYS A 100 -9.41 21.52 -1.11
N THR A 101 -8.89 22.73 -1.02
CA THR A 101 -7.55 23.05 -1.52
C THR A 101 -6.48 22.30 -0.73
N ILE A 102 -6.59 22.26 0.61
CA ILE A 102 -5.70 21.50 1.48
C ILE A 102 -5.76 20.01 1.13
N GLU A 103 -6.96 19.46 0.91
CA GLU A 103 -7.09 18.05 0.52
C GLU A 103 -6.45 17.75 -0.84
N LYS A 104 -6.62 18.64 -1.84
CA LYS A 104 -5.97 18.53 -3.14
C LYS A 104 -4.45 18.59 -3.02
N ILE A 105 -3.92 19.52 -2.22
CA ILE A 105 -2.49 19.64 -1.96
C ILE A 105 -1.94 18.37 -1.32
N ASN A 106 -2.64 17.83 -0.32
CA ASN A 106 -2.21 16.60 0.36
C ASN A 106 -2.24 15.37 -0.58
N LYS A 107 -3.25 15.26 -1.43
CA LYS A 107 -3.30 14.21 -2.47
C LYS A 107 -2.16 14.35 -3.48
N THR A 108 -1.87 15.58 -3.91
CA THR A 108 -0.76 15.85 -4.84
C THR A 108 0.59 15.54 -4.19
N LYS A 109 0.80 15.92 -2.92
CA LYS A 109 2.00 15.56 -2.16
C LYS A 109 2.14 14.05 -2.05
N SER A 110 1.09 13.32 -1.66
CA SER A 110 1.11 11.86 -1.56
C SER A 110 1.44 11.21 -2.90
N TRP A 111 0.80 11.65 -3.98
CA TRP A 111 1.07 11.19 -5.34
C TRP A 111 2.52 11.47 -5.77
N PHE A 112 3.02 12.68 -5.46
CA PHE A 112 4.39 13.07 -5.78
C PHE A 112 5.40 12.18 -5.04
N PHE A 113 5.22 11.95 -3.73
CA PHE A 113 6.08 11.07 -2.95
C PHE A 113 6.01 9.62 -3.44
N GLU A 114 4.84 9.13 -3.80
CA GLU A 114 4.67 7.79 -4.37
C GLU A 114 5.40 7.65 -5.71
N LYS A 115 5.36 8.67 -6.57
CA LYS A 115 6.00 8.66 -7.87
C LYS A 115 7.50 8.94 -7.81
N VAL A 116 7.94 9.83 -6.91
CA VAL A 116 9.35 10.21 -6.76
C VAL A 116 10.15 9.11 -6.04
N ASN A 117 9.55 8.40 -5.09
CA ASN A 117 10.19 7.26 -4.44
C ASN A 117 10.29 6.01 -5.33
N LYS A 118 9.50 5.91 -6.38
CA LYS A 118 9.82 4.95 -7.46
C LYS A 118 11.03 5.53 -8.19
N ILE A 119 12.13 4.77 -8.23
CA ILE A 119 13.35 5.12 -9.00
C ILE A 119 12.90 5.42 -10.43
N ASP A 120 12.57 6.67 -10.66
CA ASP A 120 11.94 7.07 -11.90
C ASP A 120 13.02 7.38 -12.97
N LYS A 121 12.60 7.39 -14.22
CA LYS A 121 13.42 7.62 -15.42
C LYS A 121 14.54 8.68 -15.28
N PRO A 122 14.37 9.82 -14.57
CA PRO A 122 15.45 10.80 -14.38
C PRO A 122 16.63 10.25 -13.57
N LEU A 123 16.38 9.54 -12.46
CA LEU A 123 17.43 8.96 -11.62
C LEU A 123 18.09 7.77 -12.32
N ALA A 124 17.29 6.94 -13.01
CA ALA A 124 17.80 5.86 -13.85
C ALA A 124 18.66 6.39 -15.00
N ARG A 125 18.32 7.53 -15.59
CA ARG A 125 19.14 8.21 -16.62
C ARG A 125 20.45 8.77 -16.04
N LEU A 126 20.42 9.33 -14.83
CA LEU A 126 21.63 9.83 -14.15
C LEU A 126 22.58 8.69 -13.78
N THR A 127 22.04 7.58 -13.26
CA THR A 127 22.84 6.38 -12.94
C THR A 127 23.35 5.70 -14.21
N LYS A 128 22.58 5.71 -15.30
CA LYS A 128 23.01 5.19 -16.61
C LYS A 128 24.15 6.03 -17.19
N LYS A 129 24.03 7.37 -17.18
CA LYS A 129 25.11 8.28 -17.60
C LYS A 129 26.39 8.11 -16.78
N ARG A 130 26.27 7.82 -15.46
CA ARG A 130 27.40 7.55 -14.59
C ARG A 130 28.06 6.20 -14.91
N ARG A 131 27.27 5.17 -15.27
CA ARG A 131 27.76 3.86 -15.71
C ARG A 131 28.43 3.91 -17.09
N GLU A 132 27.92 4.73 -18.00
CA GLU A 132 28.53 4.95 -19.31
C GLU A 132 29.91 5.67 -19.21
N ARG A 133 30.08 6.50 -18.16
CA ARG A 133 31.38 7.16 -17.85
C ARG A 133 32.35 6.25 -17.12
N THR A 134 31.92 5.15 -16.56
CA THR A 134 32.78 4.14 -15.91
C THR A 134 32.99 2.97 -16.88
N GLN A 135 33.44 3.23 -18.09
CA GLN A 135 33.90 2.17 -18.98
C GLN A 135 35.13 1.51 -18.36
N ILE A 136 35.06 0.20 -18.15
CA ILE A 136 36.21 -0.57 -17.66
C ILE A 136 37.24 -0.52 -18.74
N THR A 137 38.26 0.31 -18.57
CA THR A 137 39.36 0.50 -19.52
C THR A 137 40.53 -0.42 -19.22
N LYS A 138 40.54 -1.12 -18.09
CA LYS A 138 41.64 -1.98 -17.65
C LYS A 138 41.09 -3.25 -17.00
N ILE A 139 41.60 -4.41 -17.42
CA ILE A 139 41.27 -5.70 -16.78
C ILE A 139 42.56 -6.44 -16.50
N ILE A 140 42.66 -7.11 -15.38
CA ILE A 140 43.78 -7.98 -15.04
C ILE A 140 43.55 -9.33 -15.72
N ASN A 141 44.52 -9.80 -16.49
CA ASN A 141 44.46 -11.10 -17.13
C ASN A 141 44.79 -12.24 -16.13
N GLU A 142 44.70 -13.50 -16.57
CA GLU A 142 44.94 -14.68 -15.70
C GLU A 142 46.41 -14.78 -15.28
N LYS A 143 47.30 -14.05 -15.90
CA LYS A 143 48.72 -13.96 -15.54
C LYS A 143 49.03 -12.80 -14.59
N GLY A 144 48.02 -12.03 -14.17
CA GLY A 144 48.19 -10.89 -13.27
C GLY A 144 48.58 -9.58 -13.95
N GLU A 145 48.65 -9.53 -15.32
CA GLU A 145 49.02 -8.35 -16.08
C GLU A 145 47.80 -7.49 -16.41
N ILE A 146 47.98 -6.18 -16.40
CA ILE A 146 46.92 -5.23 -16.74
C ILE A 146 46.85 -5.07 -18.26
N THR A 147 45.74 -5.50 -18.88
CA THR A 147 45.50 -5.27 -20.31
C THR A 147 44.52 -4.13 -20.54
N THR A 148 44.83 -3.32 -21.53
CA THR A 148 43.98 -2.24 -22.05
C THR A 148 43.42 -2.59 -23.42
N ASP A 149 43.73 -3.79 -23.94
CA ASP A 149 43.27 -4.20 -25.27
C ASP A 149 41.79 -4.52 -25.30
N THR A 150 41.06 -3.75 -26.07
CA THR A 150 39.59 -3.85 -26.24
C THR A 150 39.16 -5.21 -26.80
N ALA A 151 40.00 -5.86 -27.62
CA ALA A 151 39.73 -7.16 -28.22
C ALA A 151 39.81 -8.30 -27.20
N GLU A 152 40.77 -8.26 -26.27
CA GLU A 152 40.86 -9.22 -25.15
C GLU A 152 39.71 -9.01 -24.12
N ILE A 153 39.36 -7.76 -23.86
CA ILE A 153 38.21 -7.40 -22.99
C ILE A 153 36.90 -7.95 -23.55
N GLN A 154 36.73 -7.86 -24.89
CA GLN A 154 35.56 -8.39 -25.59
C GLN A 154 35.53 -9.93 -25.64
N LYS A 155 36.66 -10.60 -25.84
CA LYS A 155 36.77 -12.07 -25.82
C LYS A 155 36.44 -12.67 -24.45
N LYS A 156 36.90 -12.07 -23.34
CA LYS A 156 36.53 -12.48 -21.99
C LYS A 156 35.03 -12.28 -21.67
N ASN A 157 34.41 -11.27 -22.23
CA ASN A 157 32.98 -11.05 -22.13
C ASN A 157 32.16 -12.02 -22.98
N GLN A 158 32.71 -12.61 -24.02
CA GLN A 158 32.05 -13.62 -24.87
C GLN A 158 32.10 -15.03 -24.27
N ASN A 159 33.09 -15.36 -23.43
CA ASN A 159 33.21 -16.67 -22.78
C ASN A 159 32.32 -16.83 -21.54
N LYS A 160 31.80 -15.74 -20.95
CA LYS A 160 30.68 -15.82 -20.04
C LYS A 160 29.42 -15.97 -20.87
N LYS A 161 28.79 -17.14 -20.80
CA LYS A 161 27.62 -17.65 -21.54
C LYS A 161 26.32 -16.82 -21.40
N TRP A 162 26.47 -15.52 -21.20
CA TRP A 162 25.39 -14.55 -21.17
C TRP A 162 25.50 -13.69 -22.42
N LYS A 163 24.95 -14.19 -23.55
CA LYS A 163 24.67 -13.34 -24.70
C LYS A 163 23.75 -12.22 -24.22
N ARG A 164 24.31 -11.07 -23.93
CA ARG A 164 23.52 -9.85 -23.73
C ARG A 164 22.89 -9.51 -25.09
N LYS A 165 21.70 -10.09 -25.31
CA LYS A 165 20.82 -9.57 -26.35
C LYS A 165 20.32 -8.23 -25.80
N VAL A 166 20.84 -7.13 -26.33
CA VAL A 166 20.35 -5.80 -26.00
C VAL A 166 19.00 -5.66 -26.71
N THR A 167 17.94 -5.93 -26.00
CA THR A 167 16.59 -5.69 -26.50
C THR A 167 16.09 -4.35 -25.99
N THR A 168 15.41 -3.61 -26.86
CA THR A 168 14.70 -2.37 -26.51
C THR A 168 13.21 -2.62 -26.29
N ASP A 169 12.75 -3.85 -26.55
CA ASP A 169 11.37 -4.25 -26.32
C ASP A 169 11.12 -4.51 -24.83
N THR A 170 10.16 -3.80 -24.29
CA THR A 170 9.77 -3.86 -22.86
C THR A 170 9.26 -5.25 -22.46
N THR A 171 8.57 -5.94 -23.38
CA THR A 171 8.02 -7.29 -23.13
C THR A 171 9.12 -8.34 -23.07
N GLU A 172 10.10 -8.24 -23.96
CA GLU A 172 11.26 -9.12 -24.00
C GLU A 172 12.18 -8.89 -22.78
N MET A 173 12.32 -7.63 -22.33
CA MET A 173 13.04 -7.29 -21.09
C MET A 173 12.37 -7.88 -19.86
N GLN A 174 11.05 -7.78 -19.75
CA GLN A 174 10.30 -8.35 -18.63
C GLN A 174 10.39 -9.87 -18.61
N LYS A 175 10.29 -10.51 -19.77
CA LYS A 175 10.45 -11.97 -19.91
C LYS A 175 11.85 -12.42 -19.47
N THR A 176 12.90 -11.76 -19.96
CA THR A 176 14.28 -12.09 -19.60
C THR A 176 14.55 -11.87 -18.10
N MET A 177 13.98 -10.82 -17.51
CA MET A 177 14.08 -10.61 -16.06
C MET A 177 13.34 -11.71 -15.28
N ARG A 178 12.14 -12.08 -15.70
CA ARG A 178 11.39 -13.17 -15.07
C ARG A 178 12.16 -14.48 -15.15
N GLU A 179 12.62 -14.88 -16.32
CA GLU A 179 13.40 -16.09 -16.53
C GLU A 179 14.69 -16.10 -15.69
N TYR A 180 15.37 -14.95 -15.55
CA TYR A 180 16.53 -14.81 -14.68
C TYR A 180 16.20 -15.08 -13.21
N TYR A 181 15.13 -14.46 -12.70
CA TYR A 181 14.73 -14.64 -11.32
C TYR A 181 14.12 -16.03 -11.08
N GLU A 182 13.38 -16.55 -12.04
CA GLU A 182 12.90 -17.95 -11.97
C GLU A 182 14.05 -18.94 -11.86
N GLN A 183 15.15 -18.75 -12.63
CA GLN A 183 16.35 -19.58 -12.52
C GLN A 183 17.13 -19.33 -11.22
N LEU A 184 17.18 -18.09 -10.75
CA LEU A 184 17.85 -17.72 -9.49
C LEU A 184 17.16 -18.33 -8.28
N TYR A 185 15.82 -18.31 -8.31
CA TYR A 185 14.97 -18.84 -7.25
C TYR A 185 14.40 -20.23 -7.57
N ALA A 186 14.63 -20.75 -8.77
CA ALA A 186 14.31 -22.14 -9.06
C ALA A 186 15.05 -23.05 -8.08
N ASN A 187 14.26 -23.81 -7.35
CA ASN A 187 14.75 -24.64 -6.27
C ASN A 187 15.89 -25.53 -6.67
N LYS A 188 17.05 -25.22 -6.20
CA LYS A 188 18.16 -26.16 -6.09
C LYS A 188 18.02 -26.92 -4.77
N PHE A 189 16.84 -27.47 -4.52
CA PHE A 189 16.55 -28.22 -3.30
C PHE A 189 17.16 -29.61 -3.29
N ASP A 190 17.94 -29.97 -4.31
CA ASP A 190 18.48 -31.32 -4.48
C ASP A 190 19.61 -31.67 -3.48
N ASN A 191 20.01 -30.73 -2.61
CA ASN A 191 21.08 -31.00 -1.66
C ASN A 191 20.71 -30.59 -0.23
N LEU A 192 19.77 -31.36 0.35
CA LEU A 192 19.37 -31.21 1.76
C LEU A 192 20.58 -31.39 2.70
N GLU A 193 21.49 -32.31 2.38
CA GLU A 193 22.70 -32.55 3.17
C GLU A 193 23.66 -31.34 3.19
N GLU A 194 23.83 -30.65 2.07
CA GLU A 194 24.65 -29.42 2.04
C GLU A 194 24.02 -28.27 2.83
N LYS A 195 22.69 -28.20 2.87
CA LYS A 195 21.98 -27.22 3.71
C LYS A 195 22.17 -27.53 5.19
N ASP A 196 22.02 -28.76 5.57
CA ASP A 196 22.18 -29.21 6.97
C ASP A 196 23.61 -28.96 7.42
N ASN A 197 24.60 -29.35 6.61
CA ASN A 197 26.03 -29.08 6.87
C ASN A 197 26.32 -27.57 6.93
N PHE A 198 25.68 -26.71 6.07
CA PHE A 198 25.81 -25.27 6.13
C PHE A 198 25.22 -24.71 7.42
N LEU A 199 24.00 -25.12 7.78
CA LEU A 199 23.33 -24.67 9.02
C LEU A 199 24.08 -25.13 10.27
N GLU A 200 24.69 -26.35 10.26
CA GLU A 200 25.51 -26.84 11.36
C GLU A 200 26.86 -26.11 11.48
N SER A 201 27.46 -25.69 10.34
CA SER A 201 28.71 -24.92 10.32
C SER A 201 28.56 -23.53 10.92
N TYR A 202 27.39 -22.92 10.78
CA TYR A 202 27.02 -21.66 11.41
C TYR A 202 26.30 -21.97 12.72
N ARG A 203 26.94 -21.68 13.86
CA ARG A 203 26.29 -21.77 15.18
C ARG A 203 25.17 -20.75 15.29
N LEU A 204 24.05 -21.02 14.62
CA LEU A 204 22.87 -20.20 14.76
C LEU A 204 22.33 -20.29 16.19
N PRO A 205 21.86 -19.18 16.77
CA PRO A 205 21.19 -19.22 18.05
C PRO A 205 19.98 -20.16 17.95
N LYS A 206 19.97 -21.21 18.76
CA LYS A 206 18.83 -22.14 18.83
C LYS A 206 17.85 -21.60 19.86
N LEU A 207 16.58 -21.65 19.51
CA LEU A 207 15.51 -21.32 20.45
C LEU A 207 15.51 -22.36 21.59
N ASN A 208 15.30 -21.89 22.81
CA ASN A 208 15.07 -22.78 23.94
C ASN A 208 13.65 -23.38 23.88
N GLN A 209 13.36 -24.38 24.70
CA GLN A 209 12.08 -25.07 24.66
C GLN A 209 10.91 -24.12 25.03
N GLU A 210 11.11 -23.18 25.93
CA GLU A 210 10.10 -22.21 26.33
C GLU A 210 9.77 -21.24 25.18
N GLU A 211 10.78 -20.81 24.40
CA GLU A 211 10.58 -19.97 23.22
C GLU A 211 9.84 -20.72 22.12
N ILE A 212 10.15 -22.00 21.90
CA ILE A 212 9.46 -22.86 20.95
C ILE A 212 7.99 -23.03 21.37
N ASP A 213 7.73 -23.32 22.66
CA ASP A 213 6.37 -23.47 23.18
C ASP A 213 5.58 -22.17 23.11
N GLN A 214 6.23 -21.02 23.30
CA GLN A 214 5.61 -19.72 23.11
C GLN A 214 5.24 -19.43 21.66
N LEU A 215 6.13 -19.75 20.72
CA LEU A 215 5.87 -19.57 19.29
C LEU A 215 4.79 -20.50 18.74
N ASN A 216 4.66 -21.69 19.32
CA ASN A 216 3.68 -22.69 18.91
C ASN A 216 2.32 -22.55 19.64
N ARG A 217 2.13 -21.54 20.47
CA ARG A 217 0.83 -21.29 21.08
C ARG A 217 -0.19 -20.80 20.07
N PRO A 218 -1.44 -21.26 20.12
CA PRO A 218 -2.51 -20.73 19.28
C PRO A 218 -2.66 -19.23 19.47
N ILE A 219 -2.90 -18.53 18.37
CA ILE A 219 -3.13 -17.08 18.38
C ILE A 219 -4.35 -16.75 19.26
N THR A 220 -4.15 -15.86 20.23
CA THR A 220 -5.19 -15.45 21.16
C THR A 220 -5.88 -14.15 20.73
N ARG A 221 -7.10 -13.95 21.20
CA ARG A 221 -7.83 -12.69 20.98
C ARG A 221 -7.04 -11.48 21.47
N ASN A 222 -6.41 -11.58 22.64
CA ASN A 222 -5.66 -10.47 23.23
C ASN A 222 -4.45 -10.09 22.39
N GLU A 223 -3.73 -11.05 21.83
CA GLU A 223 -2.62 -10.82 20.91
C GLU A 223 -3.10 -10.14 19.63
N ASN A 224 -4.19 -10.61 19.04
CA ASN A 224 -4.77 -10.00 17.84
C ASN A 224 -5.18 -8.54 18.13
N GLU A 225 -5.89 -8.28 19.22
CA GLU A 225 -6.26 -6.93 19.62
C GLU A 225 -5.05 -6.03 19.90
N TYR A 226 -4.00 -6.56 20.51
CA TYR A 226 -2.76 -5.83 20.77
C TYR A 226 -2.06 -5.46 19.46
N VAL A 227 -1.92 -6.40 18.53
CA VAL A 227 -1.31 -6.16 17.21
C VAL A 227 -2.09 -5.10 16.45
N ILE A 228 -3.42 -5.21 16.38
CA ILE A 228 -4.26 -4.21 15.71
C ILE A 228 -4.05 -2.82 16.33
N LYS A 229 -4.01 -2.73 17.65
CA LYS A 229 -3.80 -1.46 18.37
C LYS A 229 -2.43 -0.84 18.08
N THR A 230 -1.40 -1.65 17.86
CA THR A 230 -0.02 -1.20 17.61
C THR A 230 0.31 -0.98 16.13
N LEU A 231 -0.63 -1.24 15.21
CA LEU A 231 -0.42 -0.98 13.79
C LEU A 231 0.05 0.45 13.53
N PRO A 232 1.04 0.66 12.65
CA PRO A 232 1.53 1.99 12.34
C PRO A 232 0.47 2.79 11.59
N THR A 233 0.24 4.03 12.03
CA THR A 233 -0.65 4.99 11.38
C THR A 233 0.04 5.73 10.24
N ASN A 234 -0.74 6.32 9.32
CA ASN A 234 -0.25 7.08 8.18
C ASN A 234 0.67 6.28 7.23
N LYS A 235 0.48 4.98 7.16
CA LYS A 235 1.13 4.10 6.19
C LYS A 235 0.20 3.78 5.04
N SER A 236 0.80 3.49 3.88
CA SER A 236 0.06 2.99 2.73
C SER A 236 -0.60 1.66 3.08
N PRO A 237 -1.81 1.40 2.55
CA PRO A 237 -2.47 0.11 2.74
C PRO A 237 -1.64 -1.03 2.14
N GLY A 238 -1.82 -2.23 2.67
CA GLY A 238 -1.32 -3.47 2.12
C GLY A 238 -2.11 -3.91 0.87
N PRO A 239 -1.94 -5.17 0.44
CA PRO A 239 -2.67 -5.73 -0.70
C PRO A 239 -4.20 -5.74 -0.53
N ASP A 240 -4.68 -5.68 0.70
CA ASP A 240 -6.08 -5.61 1.09
C ASP A 240 -6.73 -4.24 0.89
N ASP A 241 -5.95 -3.20 0.54
CA ASP A 241 -6.36 -1.80 0.36
C ASP A 241 -6.87 -1.10 1.64
N PHE A 242 -6.74 -1.71 2.83
CA PHE A 242 -7.11 -1.10 4.10
C PHE A 242 -5.88 -0.61 4.87
N THR A 243 -6.03 0.53 5.55
CA THR A 243 -4.96 1.11 6.36
C THR A 243 -5.00 0.62 7.81
N GLY A 244 -3.90 0.79 8.54
CA GLY A 244 -3.85 0.46 9.97
C GLY A 244 -4.95 1.16 10.77
N GLU A 245 -5.28 2.41 10.42
CA GLU A 245 -6.35 3.17 11.06
C GLU A 245 -7.73 2.54 10.87
N PHE A 246 -7.98 1.89 9.72
CA PHE A 246 -9.23 1.17 9.48
C PHE A 246 -9.38 0.01 10.48
N TYR A 247 -8.34 -0.80 10.65
CA TYR A 247 -8.34 -1.91 11.60
C TYR A 247 -8.46 -1.43 13.05
N GLN A 248 -7.74 -0.36 13.41
CA GLN A 248 -7.81 0.23 14.75
C GLN A 248 -9.21 0.78 15.08
N THR A 249 -9.84 1.45 14.11
CA THR A 249 -11.18 2.05 14.29
C THR A 249 -12.28 0.98 14.43
N ASN A 250 -12.15 -0.13 13.70
CA ASN A 250 -13.15 -1.21 13.66
C ASN A 250 -12.68 -2.47 14.41
N LYS A 251 -11.79 -2.32 15.37
CA LYS A 251 -11.13 -3.43 16.06
C LYS A 251 -12.12 -4.41 16.67
N GLU A 252 -13.14 -3.90 17.34
CA GLU A 252 -14.12 -4.72 18.08
C GLU A 252 -14.93 -5.61 17.15
N GLU A 253 -15.33 -5.07 16.01
CA GLU A 253 -16.12 -5.76 15.00
C GLU A 253 -15.30 -6.77 14.18
N LEU A 254 -14.01 -6.47 13.94
CA LEU A 254 -13.15 -7.27 13.09
C LEU A 254 -12.40 -8.38 13.84
N THR A 255 -12.08 -8.18 15.13
CA THR A 255 -11.26 -9.14 15.89
C THR A 255 -11.78 -10.58 15.84
N PRO A 256 -13.08 -10.87 15.99
CA PRO A 256 -13.57 -12.25 15.98
C PRO A 256 -13.28 -12.95 14.64
N THR A 257 -13.63 -12.32 13.54
CA THR A 257 -13.46 -12.88 12.19
C THR A 257 -11.97 -13.04 11.82
N LEU A 258 -11.15 -12.04 12.18
CA LEU A 258 -9.70 -12.13 11.93
C LEU A 258 -9.06 -13.22 12.78
N LEU A 259 -9.50 -13.42 14.01
CA LEU A 259 -9.00 -14.49 14.86
C LEU A 259 -9.30 -15.86 14.25
N GLN A 260 -10.54 -16.11 13.85
CA GLN A 260 -10.92 -17.35 13.16
C GLN A 260 -10.09 -17.58 11.88
N LEU A 261 -9.89 -16.51 11.10
CA LEU A 261 -9.09 -16.59 9.88
C LEU A 261 -7.64 -16.97 10.18
N PHE A 262 -7.00 -16.34 11.17
CA PHE A 262 -5.62 -16.63 11.52
C PHE A 262 -5.44 -18.01 12.13
N GLN A 263 -6.36 -18.46 12.98
CA GLN A 263 -6.34 -19.82 13.53
C GLN A 263 -6.47 -20.87 12.43
N LYS A 264 -7.33 -20.62 11.44
CA LYS A 264 -7.45 -21.51 10.29
C LYS A 264 -6.20 -21.53 9.41
N VAL A 265 -5.54 -20.38 9.21
CA VAL A 265 -4.24 -20.31 8.53
C VAL A 265 -3.16 -21.07 9.28
N GLU A 266 -3.17 -21.02 10.61
CA GLU A 266 -2.25 -21.77 11.47
C GLU A 266 -2.48 -23.29 11.33
N GLU A 267 -3.72 -23.75 11.33
CA GLU A 267 -4.09 -25.15 11.15
C GLU A 267 -3.73 -25.69 9.77
N GLU A 268 -4.01 -24.93 8.71
CA GLU A 268 -3.81 -25.36 7.32
C GLU A 268 -2.36 -25.16 6.86
N GLY A 269 -1.59 -24.29 7.52
CA GLY A 269 -0.22 -23.93 7.12
C GLY A 269 -0.14 -23.19 5.78
N ILE A 270 -1.27 -22.67 5.26
CA ILE A 270 -1.37 -22.03 3.95
C ILE A 270 -1.90 -20.62 4.12
N LEU A 271 -1.10 -19.62 3.67
CA LEU A 271 -1.55 -18.24 3.62
C LEU A 271 -2.54 -18.03 2.47
N PRO A 272 -3.62 -17.28 2.71
CA PRO A 272 -4.53 -16.87 1.65
C PRO A 272 -3.82 -16.13 0.52
N LYS A 273 -4.22 -16.34 -0.73
CA LYS A 273 -3.62 -15.67 -1.90
C LYS A 273 -3.78 -14.15 -1.91
N THR A 274 -4.62 -13.63 -1.03
CA THR A 274 -4.93 -12.20 -0.88
C THR A 274 -4.14 -11.50 0.21
N PHE A 275 -3.21 -12.21 0.85
CA PHE A 275 -2.24 -11.69 1.82
C PHE A 275 -0.89 -11.42 1.18
#